data_d2b6bb762a3ac1ef6aced8aeeefd07cf
#
_entry.id   d2b6bb762a3ac1ef6aced8aeeefd07cf
#
_cell.length_a   1.000
_cell.length_b   1.000
_cell.length_c   1.000
_cell.angle_alpha   90.00
_cell.angle_beta   90.00
_cell.angle_gamma   90.00
#
_symmetry.space_group_name_H-M   'P 1'
#
loop_
_entity.id
_entity.type
_entity.pdbx_description
1 polymer ?
#
loop_
_entity_poly.entity_id
_entity_poly.type
_entity_poly.pdbx_seq_one_letter_code
_entity_poly.pdbx_strand_id
1 'polypeptide(L)'
;KDVPMELPEGFVLAAVAVREDPRDAFVSPQYESLDALPAGAVVGTSSLRRELMLRAKFPHLKVASIRGNVGTRLAKLDRGEFDALVMAGAGLKRLELSDRIRHFIEPEMSLPAPGQGALGIEVQEASAVRPFLAFLNDADTRTCCMAERAVSRALGGSCQVPLAAYCIVENG
;
A
#
# COMPACT_ATOMS: atom_id res chain seq x y z
N LYS A 1 -0.04 -0.81 -7.04
CA LYS A 1 0.24 0.61 -6.78
C LYS A 1 1.54 1.09 -7.43
N ASP A 2 2.51 0.20 -7.64
CA ASP A 2 3.81 0.54 -8.21
C ASP A 2 3.85 0.40 -9.75
N VAL A 3 2.84 -0.26 -10.34
CA VAL A 3 2.66 -0.34 -11.80
C VAL A 3 2.25 1.04 -12.34
N PRO A 4 2.91 1.59 -13.35
CA PRO A 4 2.54 2.88 -13.94
C PRO A 4 1.06 2.94 -14.33
N MET A 5 0.44 4.11 -14.22
CA MET A 5 -0.97 4.27 -14.61
C MET A 5 -1.17 4.00 -16.10
N GLU A 6 -0.20 4.40 -16.90
CA GLU A 6 -0.08 4.05 -18.31
C GLU A 6 1.13 3.16 -18.49
N LEU A 7 0.91 2.01 -19.09
CA LEU A 7 1.98 1.07 -19.39
C LEU A 7 2.77 1.56 -20.62
N PRO A 8 4.06 1.25 -20.72
CA PRO A 8 4.80 1.50 -21.95
C PRO A 8 4.12 0.83 -23.15
N GLU A 9 4.31 1.41 -24.33
CA GLU A 9 3.80 0.82 -25.58
C GLU A 9 4.26 -0.63 -25.74
N GLY A 10 3.36 -1.50 -26.15
CA GLY A 10 3.62 -2.93 -26.32
C GLY A 10 3.61 -3.74 -25.02
N PHE A 11 3.27 -3.14 -23.85
CA PHE A 11 3.10 -3.85 -22.59
C PHE A 11 1.65 -3.85 -22.12
N VAL A 12 1.24 -4.96 -21.52
CA VAL A 12 -0.10 -5.15 -20.97
C VAL A 12 -0.05 -5.75 -19.57
N LEU A 13 -1.04 -5.40 -18.76
CA LEU A 13 -1.29 -6.07 -17.48
C LEU A 13 -2.05 -7.38 -17.77
N ALA A 14 -1.30 -8.47 -17.87
CA ALA A 14 -1.83 -9.77 -18.27
C ALA A 14 -2.75 -10.38 -17.19
N ALA A 15 -2.38 -10.24 -15.93
CA ALA A 15 -3.17 -10.73 -14.81
C ALA A 15 -3.06 -9.81 -13.60
N VAL A 16 -4.08 -9.83 -12.77
CA VAL A 16 -4.09 -9.26 -11.41
C VAL A 16 -4.47 -10.41 -10.48
N ALA A 17 -3.55 -10.81 -9.63
CA ALA A 17 -3.77 -11.91 -8.70
C ALA A 17 -4.68 -11.50 -7.54
N VAL A 18 -5.23 -12.50 -6.83
CA VAL A 18 -6.04 -12.30 -5.62
C VAL A 18 -5.39 -11.27 -4.71
N ARG A 19 -6.19 -10.31 -4.28
CA ARG A 19 -5.74 -9.18 -3.48
C ARG A 19 -5.43 -9.62 -2.05
N GLU A 20 -4.24 -9.32 -1.58
CA GLU A 20 -3.94 -9.37 -0.16
C GLU A 20 -4.53 -8.14 0.54
N ASP A 21 -4.62 -8.16 1.86
CA ASP A 21 -5.19 -7.07 2.67
C ASP A 21 -4.68 -5.69 2.20
N PRO A 22 -5.56 -4.81 1.70
CA PRO A 22 -5.17 -3.52 1.15
C PRO A 22 -4.84 -2.48 2.23
N ARG A 23 -5.14 -2.76 3.50
CA ARG A 23 -5.01 -1.79 4.60
C ARG A 23 -3.56 -1.44 4.89
N ASP A 24 -3.40 -0.26 5.45
CA ASP A 24 -2.15 0.13 6.08
C ASP A 24 -2.01 -0.58 7.43
N ALA A 25 -0.77 -0.90 7.80
CA ALA A 25 -0.42 -1.52 9.07
C ALA A 25 0.34 -0.55 9.95
N PHE A 26 -0.03 -0.50 11.21
CA PHE A 26 0.73 0.14 12.27
C PHE A 26 1.71 -0.87 12.87
N VAL A 27 2.97 -0.46 12.94
CA VAL A 27 4.07 -1.29 13.46
C VAL A 27 4.82 -0.49 14.51
N SER A 28 4.88 -1.00 15.73
CA SER A 28 5.66 -0.42 16.81
C SER A 28 6.10 -1.50 17.79
N PRO A 29 7.31 -1.44 18.38
CA PRO A 29 7.72 -2.35 19.44
C PRO A 29 7.05 -2.06 20.77
N GLN A 30 6.64 -0.82 21.02
CA GLN A 30 6.22 -0.34 22.34
C GLN A 30 4.74 0.07 22.42
N TYR A 31 4.15 0.55 21.32
CA TYR A 31 2.82 1.13 21.30
C TYR A 31 1.82 0.28 20.53
N GLU A 32 0.59 0.20 21.01
CA GLU A 32 -0.46 -0.64 20.42
C GLU A 32 -1.21 0.07 19.27
N SER A 33 -1.24 1.41 19.26
CA SER A 33 -1.97 2.18 18.25
C SER A 33 -1.34 3.56 18.02
N LEU A 34 -1.79 4.25 16.98
CA LEU A 34 -1.44 5.65 16.72
C LEU A 34 -1.91 6.57 17.85
N ASP A 35 -3.07 6.29 18.44
CA ASP A 35 -3.63 7.06 19.54
C ASP A 35 -2.83 6.90 20.84
N ALA A 36 -2.13 5.80 21.02
CA ALA A 36 -1.28 5.52 22.17
C ALA A 36 0.09 6.22 22.11
N LEU A 37 0.45 6.80 20.97
CA LEU A 37 1.73 7.48 20.82
C LEU A 37 1.76 8.81 21.56
N PRO A 38 2.82 9.10 22.34
CA PRO A 38 2.95 10.37 23.05
C PRO A 38 3.22 11.53 22.08
N ALA A 39 2.97 12.74 22.54
CA ALA A 39 3.30 13.94 21.79
C ALA A 39 4.78 13.99 21.44
N GLY A 40 5.07 14.29 20.19
CA GLY A 40 6.43 14.33 19.66
C GLY A 40 7.00 12.99 19.21
N ALA A 41 6.29 11.86 19.39
CA ALA A 41 6.71 10.57 18.88
C ALA A 41 6.90 10.61 17.35
N VAL A 42 7.90 9.89 16.86
CA VAL A 42 8.33 9.91 15.47
C VAL A 42 7.74 8.73 14.72
N VAL A 43 6.86 8.98 13.75
CA VAL A 43 6.26 7.96 12.88
C VAL A 43 6.91 7.98 11.50
N GLY A 44 7.48 6.86 11.10
CA GLY A 44 8.15 6.69 9.81
C GLY A 44 7.19 6.27 8.70
N THR A 45 7.18 7.02 7.59
CA THR A 45 6.54 6.62 6.33
C THR A 45 7.24 7.26 5.15
N SER A 46 7.21 6.61 3.97
CA SER A 46 7.68 7.20 2.71
C SER A 46 6.53 7.56 1.76
N SER A 47 5.30 7.46 2.24
CA SER A 47 4.10 7.72 1.44
C SER A 47 3.51 9.07 1.82
N LEU A 48 3.43 9.98 0.85
CA LEU A 48 2.78 11.30 1.04
C LEU A 48 1.31 11.14 1.49
N ARG A 49 0.60 10.16 0.98
CA ARG A 49 -0.77 9.84 1.39
C ARG A 49 -0.85 9.56 2.90
N ARG A 50 0.02 8.70 3.41
CA ARG A 50 0.08 8.36 4.84
C ARG A 50 0.56 9.54 5.68
N GLU A 51 1.54 10.27 5.19
CA GLU A 51 2.03 11.47 5.85
C GLU A 51 0.93 12.51 6.04
N LEU A 52 0.13 12.79 5.01
CA LEU A 52 -0.98 13.73 5.10
C LEU A 52 -2.06 13.25 6.07
N MET A 53 -2.40 11.97 6.03
CA MET A 53 -3.34 11.38 6.99
C MET A 53 -2.83 11.56 8.43
N LEU A 54 -1.56 11.20 8.69
CA LEU A 54 -0.96 11.32 10.01
C LEU A 54 -0.95 12.76 10.50
N ARG A 55 -0.52 13.71 9.66
CA ARG A 55 -0.49 15.13 10.01
C ARG A 55 -1.89 15.72 10.29
N ALA A 56 -2.89 15.27 9.53
CA ALA A 56 -4.25 15.74 9.70
C ALA A 56 -4.94 15.20 10.95
N LYS A 57 -4.74 13.90 11.25
CA LYS A 57 -5.45 13.20 12.33
C LYS A 57 -4.65 13.17 13.64
N PHE A 58 -3.33 13.22 13.57
CA PHE A 58 -2.43 13.13 14.73
C PHE A 58 -1.40 14.27 14.72
N PRO A 59 -1.82 15.54 14.80
CA PRO A 59 -0.94 16.70 14.66
C PRO A 59 0.13 16.80 15.77
N HIS A 60 -0.02 16.07 16.86
CA HIS A 60 0.94 15.98 17.95
C HIS A 60 2.14 15.08 17.62
N LEU A 61 2.06 14.27 16.55
CA LEU A 61 3.14 13.37 16.13
C LEU A 61 4.12 14.05 15.17
N LYS A 62 5.34 13.59 15.18
CA LYS A 62 6.33 13.93 14.16
C LYS A 62 6.33 12.88 13.06
N VAL A 63 6.12 13.28 11.82
CA VAL A 63 6.19 12.38 10.67
C VAL A 63 7.51 12.58 9.95
N ALA A 64 8.26 11.48 9.80
CA ALA A 64 9.56 11.51 9.14
C ALA A 64 9.63 10.47 8.00
N SER A 65 10.34 10.85 6.93
CA SER A 65 10.52 9.98 5.77
C SER A 65 11.48 8.83 6.12
N ILE A 66 11.05 7.60 5.78
CA ILE A 66 11.87 6.40 5.94
C ILE A 66 12.08 5.71 4.59
N ARG A 67 13.32 5.46 4.20
CA ARG A 67 13.69 4.80 2.95
C ARG A 67 14.26 3.42 3.20
N GLY A 68 14.22 2.58 2.18
CA GLY A 68 14.67 1.20 2.18
C GLY A 68 13.54 0.21 1.93
N ASN A 69 13.88 -1.07 1.80
CA ASN A 69 12.92 -2.16 1.76
C ASN A 69 12.28 -2.39 3.15
N VAL A 70 11.35 -3.32 3.25
CA VAL A 70 10.64 -3.62 4.50
C VAL A 70 11.61 -3.98 5.62
N GLY A 71 12.55 -4.89 5.38
CA GLY A 71 13.54 -5.30 6.39
C GLY A 71 14.41 -4.14 6.88
N THR A 72 14.89 -3.30 5.97
CA THR A 72 15.69 -2.11 6.33
C THR A 72 14.89 -1.14 7.21
N ARG A 73 13.59 -0.95 6.91
CA ARG A 73 12.73 -0.06 7.71
C ARG A 73 12.47 -0.63 9.09
N LEU A 74 12.20 -1.93 9.19
CA LEU A 74 12.03 -2.59 10.49
C LEU A 74 13.33 -2.53 11.32
N ALA A 75 14.48 -2.75 10.70
CA ALA A 75 15.74 -2.61 11.40
C ALA A 75 16.02 -1.19 11.96
N LYS A 76 15.56 -0.14 11.25
CA LYS A 76 15.61 1.24 11.77
C LYS A 76 14.68 1.45 12.96
N LEU A 77 13.46 0.87 12.88
CA LEU A 77 12.52 0.88 14.00
C LEU A 77 13.11 0.18 15.23
N ASP A 78 13.70 -1.01 15.03
CA ASP A 78 14.29 -1.81 16.11
C ASP A 78 15.50 -1.12 16.77
N ARG A 79 16.21 -0.25 16.04
CA ARG A 79 17.27 0.61 16.59
C ARG A 79 16.75 1.87 17.30
N GLY A 80 15.43 2.08 17.33
CA GLY A 80 14.83 3.26 17.97
C GLY A 80 14.97 4.57 17.19
N GLU A 81 15.25 4.49 15.86
CA GLU A 81 15.27 5.69 15.01
C GLU A 81 13.84 6.27 14.80
N PHE A 82 12.82 5.44 15.04
CA PHE A 82 11.40 5.76 14.97
C PHE A 82 10.67 5.07 16.13
N ASP A 83 9.58 5.67 16.60
CA ASP A 83 8.69 5.07 17.61
C ASP A 83 7.68 4.12 16.96
N ALA A 84 7.31 4.40 15.72
CA ALA A 84 6.40 3.58 14.94
C ALA A 84 6.60 3.75 13.43
N LEU A 85 6.06 2.81 12.66
CA LEU A 85 5.97 2.88 11.20
C LEU A 85 4.52 2.69 10.74
N VAL A 86 4.14 3.36 9.64
CA VAL A 86 2.93 3.07 8.89
C VAL A 86 3.32 2.56 7.50
N MET A 87 2.95 1.31 7.22
CA MET A 87 3.36 0.57 6.02
C MET A 87 2.14 -0.13 5.38
N ALA A 88 2.30 -0.67 4.16
CA ALA A 88 1.29 -1.57 3.59
C ALA A 88 1.34 -2.93 4.30
N GLY A 89 0.23 -3.38 4.89
CA GLY A 89 0.14 -4.67 5.58
C GLY A 89 0.48 -5.85 4.67
N ALA A 90 0.05 -5.81 3.41
CA ALA A 90 0.37 -6.83 2.41
C ALA A 90 1.88 -7.09 2.24
N GLY A 91 2.71 -6.05 2.39
CA GLY A 91 4.16 -6.20 2.30
C GLY A 91 4.75 -7.00 3.47
N LEU A 92 4.23 -6.79 4.67
CA LEU A 92 4.62 -7.54 5.87
C LEU A 92 4.14 -9.00 5.78
N LYS A 93 2.88 -9.21 5.42
CA LYS A 93 2.31 -10.57 5.29
C LYS A 93 3.07 -11.41 4.27
N ARG A 94 3.43 -10.85 3.10
CA ARG A 94 4.20 -11.58 2.07
C ARG A 94 5.62 -11.94 2.48
N LEU A 95 6.17 -11.25 3.45
CA LEU A 95 7.48 -11.54 4.03
C LEU A 95 7.40 -12.36 5.32
N GLU A 96 6.21 -12.89 5.65
CA GLU A 96 5.95 -13.66 6.86
C GLU A 96 6.26 -12.90 8.16
N LEU A 97 6.07 -11.56 8.12
CA LEU A 97 6.31 -10.63 9.23
C LEU A 97 5.01 -10.08 9.82
N SER A 98 3.94 -10.88 9.80
CA SER A 98 2.63 -10.48 10.32
C SER A 98 2.62 -10.23 11.82
N ASP A 99 3.49 -10.87 12.57
CA ASP A 99 3.73 -10.68 14.00
C ASP A 99 4.21 -9.26 14.36
N ARG A 100 4.78 -8.54 13.38
CA ARG A 100 5.20 -7.15 13.55
C ARG A 100 4.03 -6.14 13.47
N ILE A 101 2.88 -6.57 12.97
CA ILE A 101 1.68 -5.73 12.84
C ILE A 101 0.98 -5.67 14.19
N ARG A 102 0.87 -4.46 14.79
CA ARG A 102 0.08 -4.26 15.99
C ARG A 102 -1.42 -4.24 15.66
N HIS A 103 -1.78 -3.46 14.65
CA HIS A 103 -3.13 -3.47 14.09
C HIS A 103 -3.14 -2.98 12.64
N PHE A 104 -4.20 -3.28 11.91
CA PHE A 104 -4.49 -2.70 10.63
C PHE A 104 -5.27 -1.40 10.79
N ILE A 105 -4.88 -0.39 10.02
CA ILE A 105 -5.57 0.91 10.02
C ILE A 105 -6.74 0.80 9.05
N GLU A 106 -7.96 1.00 9.55
CA GLU A 106 -9.17 0.86 8.74
C GLU A 106 -9.24 1.89 7.60
N PRO A 107 -9.86 1.54 6.46
CA PRO A 107 -9.93 2.41 5.28
C PRO A 107 -10.54 3.78 5.56
N GLU A 108 -11.49 3.88 6.50
CA GLU A 108 -12.12 5.14 6.92
C GLU A 108 -11.10 6.09 7.57
N MET A 109 -10.07 5.55 8.17
CA MET A 109 -8.97 6.34 8.72
C MET A 109 -7.88 6.60 7.69
N SER A 110 -7.49 5.59 6.92
CA SER A 110 -6.42 5.66 5.92
C SER A 110 -6.81 4.91 4.66
N LEU A 111 -7.50 5.61 3.76
CA LEU A 111 -7.93 5.04 2.49
C LEU A 111 -6.71 4.49 1.71
N PRO A 112 -6.73 3.24 1.25
CA PRO A 112 -5.59 2.62 0.56
C PRO A 112 -5.16 3.35 -0.72
N ALA A 113 -3.91 3.16 -1.11
CA ALA A 113 -3.45 3.58 -2.43
C ALA A 113 -4.07 2.69 -3.52
N PRO A 114 -4.32 3.22 -4.74
CA PRO A 114 -4.86 2.43 -5.86
C PRO A 114 -4.05 1.15 -6.10
N GLY A 115 -4.71 0.00 -6.09
CA GLY A 115 -4.11 -1.32 -6.27
C GLY A 115 -3.23 -1.80 -5.11
N GLN A 116 -3.28 -1.16 -3.93
CA GLN A 116 -2.54 -1.64 -2.77
C GLN A 116 -2.99 -3.05 -2.38
N GLY A 117 -2.05 -3.94 -2.14
CA GLY A 117 -2.31 -5.36 -1.82
C GLY A 117 -2.39 -6.28 -3.03
N ALA A 118 -2.71 -5.79 -4.23
CA ALA A 118 -2.75 -6.61 -5.43
C ALA A 118 -1.37 -6.77 -6.08
N LEU A 119 -1.13 -7.95 -6.67
CA LEU A 119 0.01 -8.21 -7.56
C LEU A 119 -0.46 -8.12 -9.00
N GLY A 120 0.15 -7.23 -9.78
CA GLY A 120 -0.05 -7.16 -11.22
C GLY A 120 1.08 -7.85 -11.95
N ILE A 121 0.76 -8.61 -12.98
CA ILE A 121 1.71 -9.31 -13.84
C ILE A 121 1.70 -8.60 -15.20
N GLU A 122 2.81 -7.92 -15.49
CA GLU A 122 3.02 -7.19 -16.73
C GLU A 122 3.84 -8.04 -17.69
N VAL A 123 3.45 -8.06 -18.95
CA VAL A 123 4.16 -8.75 -20.03
C VAL A 123 4.09 -7.92 -21.31
N GLN A 124 4.96 -8.23 -22.26
CA GLN A 124 4.80 -7.75 -23.63
C GLN A 124 3.49 -8.29 -24.23
N GLU A 125 2.77 -7.44 -24.96
CA GLU A 125 1.47 -7.80 -25.54
C GLU A 125 1.54 -9.03 -26.45
N ALA A 126 2.61 -9.14 -27.24
CA ALA A 126 2.88 -10.27 -28.13
C ALA A 126 3.52 -11.48 -27.44
N SER A 127 3.66 -11.47 -26.10
CA SER A 127 4.33 -12.56 -25.38
C SER A 127 3.57 -13.88 -25.47
N ALA A 128 4.26 -14.94 -25.87
CA ALA A 128 3.71 -16.29 -25.94
C ALA A 128 3.28 -16.85 -24.57
N VAL A 129 3.80 -16.29 -23.45
CA VAL A 129 3.41 -16.73 -22.10
C VAL A 129 2.08 -16.13 -21.63
N ARG A 130 1.58 -15.08 -22.29
CA ARG A 130 0.37 -14.37 -21.88
C ARG A 130 -0.85 -15.26 -21.66
N PRO A 131 -1.18 -16.21 -22.55
CA PRO A 131 -2.32 -17.12 -22.36
C PRO A 131 -2.17 -17.99 -21.11
N PHE A 132 -0.94 -18.35 -20.76
CA PHE A 132 -0.64 -19.19 -19.59
C PHE A 132 -0.75 -18.45 -18.26
N LEU A 133 -0.91 -17.12 -18.27
CA LEU A 133 -1.06 -16.31 -17.06
C LEU A 133 -2.53 -16.05 -16.68
N ALA A 134 -3.47 -16.45 -17.56
CA ALA A 134 -4.89 -16.17 -17.36
C ALA A 134 -5.45 -16.78 -16.07
N PHE A 135 -4.94 -17.95 -15.64
CA PHE A 135 -5.37 -18.62 -14.41
C PHE A 135 -4.99 -17.87 -13.13
N LEU A 136 -4.01 -16.96 -13.22
CA LEU A 136 -3.60 -16.12 -12.08
C LEU A 136 -4.51 -14.90 -11.92
N ASN A 137 -5.38 -14.63 -12.90
CA ASN A 137 -6.21 -13.44 -12.87
C ASN A 137 -7.45 -13.66 -12.00
N ASP A 138 -7.58 -12.86 -10.96
CA ASP A 138 -8.79 -12.76 -10.15
C ASP A 138 -9.67 -11.64 -10.69
N ALA A 139 -10.91 -11.98 -11.04
CA ALA A 139 -11.84 -11.08 -11.74
C ALA A 139 -12.24 -9.88 -10.86
N ASP A 140 -12.55 -10.13 -9.60
CA ASP A 140 -13.02 -9.10 -8.66
C ASP A 140 -11.88 -8.15 -8.31
N THR A 141 -10.71 -8.68 -7.99
CA THR A 141 -9.50 -7.87 -7.73
C THR A 141 -9.16 -7.02 -8.96
N ARG A 142 -9.22 -7.62 -10.17
CA ARG A 142 -8.95 -6.87 -11.40
C ARG A 142 -9.94 -5.73 -11.57
N THR A 143 -11.23 -5.99 -11.41
CA THR A 143 -12.30 -4.98 -11.52
C THR A 143 -12.06 -3.82 -10.55
N CYS A 144 -11.84 -4.13 -9.28
CA CYS A 144 -11.53 -3.12 -8.26
C CYS A 144 -10.28 -2.33 -8.61
N CYS A 145 -9.18 -3.00 -8.95
CA CYS A 145 -7.93 -2.34 -9.30
C CYS A 145 -8.05 -1.44 -10.53
N MET A 146 -8.82 -1.85 -11.53
CA MET A 146 -9.04 -1.03 -12.74
C MET A 146 -9.88 0.21 -12.44
N ALA A 147 -10.91 0.10 -11.58
CA ALA A 147 -11.70 1.24 -11.11
C ALA A 147 -10.82 2.23 -10.31
N GLU A 148 -10.04 1.74 -9.36
CA GLU A 148 -9.11 2.56 -8.57
C GLU A 148 -8.06 3.26 -9.47
N ARG A 149 -7.53 2.56 -10.45
CA ARG A 149 -6.57 3.12 -11.44
C ARG A 149 -7.22 4.17 -12.34
N ALA A 150 -8.50 4.00 -12.70
CA ALA A 150 -9.23 5.00 -13.48
C ALA A 150 -9.36 6.33 -12.72
N VAL A 151 -9.70 6.28 -11.43
CA VAL A 151 -9.70 7.46 -10.55
C VAL A 151 -8.32 8.11 -10.51
N SER A 152 -7.28 7.30 -10.32
CA SER A 152 -5.91 7.82 -10.27
C SER A 152 -5.49 8.49 -11.58
N ARG A 153 -5.81 7.89 -12.73
CA ARG A 153 -5.54 8.51 -14.06
C ARG A 153 -6.27 9.83 -14.25
N ALA A 154 -7.55 9.86 -13.92
CA ALA A 154 -8.38 11.07 -14.08
C ALA A 154 -7.85 12.25 -13.26
N LEU A 155 -7.19 11.97 -12.12
CA LEU A 155 -6.61 12.96 -11.23
C LEU A 155 -5.11 13.23 -11.50
N GLY A 156 -4.56 12.72 -12.59
CA GLY A 156 -3.13 12.87 -12.91
C GLY A 156 -2.21 12.18 -11.90
N GLY A 157 -2.68 11.07 -11.30
CA GLY A 157 -2.00 10.39 -10.22
C GLY A 157 -0.69 9.73 -10.63
N SER A 158 0.30 9.91 -9.78
CA SER A 158 1.59 9.22 -9.82
C SER A 158 1.96 8.78 -8.41
N CYS A 159 3.05 8.02 -8.27
CA CYS A 159 3.57 7.66 -6.94
C CYS A 159 3.98 8.87 -6.08
N GLN A 160 4.08 10.05 -6.69
CA GLN A 160 4.45 11.31 -6.03
C GLN A 160 3.23 12.17 -5.64
N VAL A 161 2.02 11.75 -6.02
CA VAL A 161 0.78 12.47 -5.67
C VAL A 161 0.09 11.69 -4.54
N PRO A 162 -0.41 12.36 -3.49
CA PRO A 162 -1.03 11.70 -2.35
C PRO A 162 -2.46 11.25 -2.66
N LEU A 163 -2.61 10.37 -3.64
CA LEU A 163 -3.89 9.83 -4.05
C LEU A 163 -4.23 8.54 -3.31
N ALA A 164 -5.50 8.40 -3.01
CA ALA A 164 -6.11 7.21 -2.46
C ALA A 164 -7.35 6.86 -3.28
N ALA A 165 -7.57 5.59 -3.51
CA ALA A 165 -8.81 5.05 -4.06
C ALA A 165 -8.93 3.59 -3.65
N TYR A 166 -10.11 3.21 -3.22
CA TYR A 166 -10.40 1.85 -2.80
C TYR A 166 -11.77 1.44 -3.31
N CYS A 167 -11.81 0.30 -3.98
CA CYS A 167 -13.01 -0.30 -4.54
C CYS A 167 -13.20 -1.69 -3.94
N ILE A 168 -14.45 -2.01 -3.64
CA ILE A 168 -14.90 -3.35 -3.25
C ILE A 168 -15.99 -3.80 -4.22
N VAL A 169 -16.07 -5.10 -4.47
CA VAL A 169 -17.23 -5.72 -5.13
C VAL A 169 -18.20 -6.11 -4.04
N GLU A 170 -19.37 -5.53 -4.04
CA GLU A 170 -20.48 -5.96 -3.20
C GLU A 170 -21.35 -6.94 -4.01
N ASN A 171 -21.70 -8.05 -3.39
CA ASN A 171 -22.71 -8.96 -3.95
C ASN A 171 -24.04 -8.23 -3.89
N GLY A 172 -24.49 -7.73 -5.05
CA GLY A 172 -25.78 -7.09 -5.24
C GLY A 172 -26.96 -8.05 -5.12
#